data_53fe7ea40a6c9af23cae07e5e138d53b
#
_entry.id   53fe7ea40a6c9af23cae07e5e138d53b
#
_cell.length_a   1.000
_cell.length_b   1.000
_cell.length_c   1.000
_cell.angle_alpha   90.00
_cell.angle_beta   90.00
_cell.angle_gamma   90.00
#
_symmetry.space_group_name_H-M   'P 1'
#
loop_
_entity.id
_entity.type
_entity.pdbx_description
1 polymer ?
#
loop_
_entity_poly.entity_id
_entity_poly.type
_entity_poly.pdbx_seq_one_letter_code
_entity_poly.pdbx_strand_id
1 'polypeptide(L)'
;MNKRYIVICILFFGVALGIYFYRNSSTSSIVPVVTSENSPWTLIATGDIIPARSVNYKTITYKDFTWAWKNIASILESGDITVINLESPLLSNCPITNDGFIFCGDKRHIEGLVYAGVDVATLANNHIGNYGKKGIDETVKFLRSRGIDVTGIDEEPAIRVVNKIRAGFLAYNDIGAKEEGVSWADTSVMEREIQELRNKVDVLVVSMSWGEEYTATPSARQKELAHFIIDSGADFILGNHPHWIQPVEVYQGKYIVYAHGNTIFDQMWSEETKKGVIGKYTFSGMRLINVEFIPTYIEDYGQPKVLEQF
;
A
#
# COMPACT_ATOMS: atom_id res chain seq x y z
N MET A 1 -80.52 6.15 -36.57
CA MET A 1 -79.19 6.83 -36.61
C MET A 1 -78.23 6.02 -35.80
N ASN A 2 -77.11 5.71 -36.42
CA ASN A 2 -76.27 4.57 -36.22
C ASN A 2 -75.46 4.56 -34.88
N LYS A 3 -75.69 3.55 -34.05
CA LYS A 3 -74.87 3.23 -32.89
C LYS A 3 -73.40 2.85 -33.21
N ARG A 4 -73.05 2.79 -34.48
CA ARG A 4 -71.66 2.41 -34.92
C ARG A 4 -70.64 3.55 -34.82
N TYR A 5 -71.06 4.82 -34.82
CA TYR A 5 -70.11 5.94 -34.78
C TYR A 5 -69.61 6.30 -33.38
N ILE A 6 -70.37 5.90 -32.35
CA ILE A 6 -69.99 6.19 -30.93
C ILE A 6 -68.83 5.31 -30.45
N VAL A 7 -68.78 4.03 -30.93
CA VAL A 7 -67.77 3.07 -30.49
C VAL A 7 -66.38 3.44 -31.10
N ILE A 8 -66.30 3.99 -32.30
CA ILE A 8 -65.04 4.37 -32.95
C ILE A 8 -64.41 5.57 -32.27
N CYS A 9 -65.20 6.54 -31.82
CA CYS A 9 -64.66 7.74 -31.10
C CYS A 9 -64.07 7.40 -29.73
N ILE A 10 -64.65 6.41 -29.01
CA ILE A 10 -64.14 6.01 -27.69
C ILE A 10 -62.81 5.25 -27.82
N LEU A 11 -62.64 4.42 -28.85
CA LEU A 11 -61.39 3.70 -29.11
C LEU A 11 -60.24 4.62 -29.53
N PHE A 12 -60.51 5.69 -30.30
CA PHE A 12 -59.50 6.66 -30.65
C PHE A 12 -59.04 7.51 -29.45
N PHE A 13 -59.96 7.86 -28.54
CA PHE A 13 -59.59 8.62 -27.33
C PHE A 13 -58.78 7.74 -26.36
N GLY A 14 -59.08 6.46 -26.21
CA GLY A 14 -58.33 5.56 -25.37
C GLY A 14 -56.88 5.33 -25.85
N VAL A 15 -56.66 5.20 -27.15
CA VAL A 15 -55.33 5.02 -27.75
C VAL A 15 -54.51 6.31 -27.63
N ALA A 16 -55.14 7.50 -27.86
CA ALA A 16 -54.44 8.77 -27.71
C ALA A 16 -54.04 9.05 -26.24
N LEU A 17 -54.86 8.72 -25.28
CA LEU A 17 -54.51 8.82 -23.84
C LEU A 17 -53.41 7.81 -23.45
N GLY A 18 -53.44 6.59 -23.93
CA GLY A 18 -52.42 5.58 -23.68
C GLY A 18 -51.06 5.97 -24.24
N ILE A 19 -51.02 6.57 -25.45
CA ILE A 19 -49.78 7.05 -26.07
C ILE A 19 -49.28 8.33 -25.34
N TYR A 20 -50.15 9.21 -24.87
CA TYR A 20 -49.79 10.38 -24.08
C TYR A 20 -49.16 10.00 -22.74
N PHE A 21 -49.72 9.01 -22.02
CA PHE A 21 -49.12 8.52 -20.78
C PHE A 21 -47.83 7.70 -21.01
N TYR A 22 -47.69 6.98 -22.11
CA TYR A 22 -46.49 6.23 -22.41
C TYR A 22 -45.29 7.14 -22.82
N ARG A 23 -45.56 8.29 -23.45
CA ARG A 23 -44.52 9.24 -23.82
C ARG A 23 -44.05 10.15 -22.68
N ASN A 24 -44.81 10.29 -21.61
CA ASN A 24 -44.41 11.11 -20.45
C ASN A 24 -43.85 10.33 -19.27
N SER A 25 -43.76 9.00 -19.37
CA SER A 25 -42.94 8.22 -18.43
C SER A 25 -41.46 8.27 -18.87
N SER A 26 -40.86 9.45 -18.89
CA SER A 26 -39.40 9.57 -18.79
C SER A 26 -39.02 9.05 -17.41
N THR A 27 -38.62 7.78 -17.33
CA THR A 27 -37.84 7.28 -16.22
C THR A 27 -36.55 8.09 -16.23
N SER A 28 -36.50 9.17 -15.45
CA SER A 28 -35.24 9.77 -15.09
C SER A 28 -34.47 8.68 -14.34
N SER A 29 -33.54 8.04 -15.04
CA SER A 29 -32.50 7.27 -14.39
C SER A 29 -31.79 8.25 -13.45
N ILE A 30 -32.05 8.14 -12.17
CA ILE A 30 -31.27 8.83 -11.15
C ILE A 30 -29.88 8.18 -11.26
N VAL A 31 -29.01 8.76 -12.08
CA VAL A 31 -27.59 8.49 -12.00
C VAL A 31 -27.20 9.05 -10.63
N PRO A 32 -26.74 8.21 -9.71
CA PRO A 32 -26.30 8.71 -8.41
C PRO A 32 -25.20 9.74 -8.70
N VAL A 33 -25.44 10.98 -8.27
CA VAL A 33 -24.39 12.01 -8.29
C VAL A 33 -23.35 11.50 -7.29
N VAL A 34 -22.24 11.00 -7.80
CA VAL A 34 -21.08 10.69 -6.98
C VAL A 34 -20.57 12.02 -6.43
N THR A 35 -20.92 12.32 -5.18
CA THR A 35 -20.36 13.48 -4.50
C THR A 35 -18.85 13.31 -4.38
N SER A 36 -18.07 14.37 -4.40
CA SER A 36 -16.60 14.31 -4.29
C SER A 36 -16.10 13.55 -3.05
N GLU A 37 -16.92 13.42 -2.03
CA GLU A 37 -16.64 12.67 -0.79
C GLU A 37 -16.74 11.15 -0.95
N ASN A 38 -17.39 10.65 -1.99
CA ASN A 38 -17.55 9.22 -2.30
C ASN A 38 -16.78 8.80 -3.56
N SER A 39 -15.98 9.68 -4.15
CA SER A 39 -15.14 9.30 -5.28
C SER A 39 -14.16 8.20 -4.84
N PRO A 40 -14.03 7.10 -5.59
CA PRO A 40 -13.05 6.06 -5.28
C PRO A 40 -11.63 6.64 -5.26
N TRP A 41 -10.80 6.10 -4.38
CA TRP A 41 -9.37 6.36 -4.36
C TRP A 41 -8.62 5.06 -4.10
N THR A 42 -7.36 5.01 -4.49
CA THR A 42 -6.57 3.78 -4.51
C THR A 42 -5.31 3.95 -3.68
N LEU A 43 -5.14 3.06 -2.70
CA LEU A 43 -3.88 2.83 -2.00
C LEU A 43 -3.13 1.68 -2.69
N ILE A 44 -1.86 1.89 -3.02
CA ILE A 44 -0.97 0.83 -3.49
C ILE A 44 0.10 0.58 -2.43
N ALA A 45 0.35 -0.70 -2.15
CA ALA A 45 1.41 -1.12 -1.24
C ALA A 45 2.26 -2.21 -1.86
N THR A 46 3.56 -2.19 -1.57
CA THR A 46 4.51 -3.20 -2.03
C THR A 46 4.95 -4.12 -0.90
N GLY A 47 5.58 -5.23 -1.25
CA GLY A 47 6.45 -5.97 -0.35
C GLY A 47 7.77 -5.24 -0.10
N ASP A 48 8.76 -5.96 0.41
CA ASP A 48 10.03 -5.41 0.88
C ASP A 48 10.83 -4.77 -0.26
N ILE A 49 11.26 -3.54 -0.04
CA ILE A 49 12.13 -2.76 -0.92
C ILE A 49 13.49 -2.62 -0.25
N ILE A 50 14.47 -3.36 -0.75
CA ILE A 50 15.82 -3.41 -0.20
C ILE A 50 16.83 -3.05 -1.31
N PRO A 51 17.06 -1.76 -1.59
CA PRO A 51 17.99 -1.30 -2.63
C PRO A 51 19.46 -1.40 -2.17
N ALA A 52 19.83 -2.55 -1.60
CA ALA A 52 21.16 -2.84 -1.06
C ALA A 52 21.87 -3.94 -1.86
N ARG A 53 23.10 -4.24 -1.54
CA ARG A 53 23.92 -5.33 -2.09
C ARG A 53 23.88 -5.36 -3.63
N SER A 54 23.46 -6.47 -4.25
CA SER A 54 23.44 -6.63 -5.71
C SER A 54 22.52 -5.62 -6.41
N VAL A 55 21.43 -5.19 -5.79
CA VAL A 55 20.56 -4.12 -6.34
C VAL A 55 21.34 -2.81 -6.43
N ASN A 56 22.01 -2.42 -5.33
CA ASN A 56 22.83 -1.21 -5.29
C ASN A 56 24.02 -1.28 -6.26
N TYR A 57 24.72 -2.43 -6.29
CA TYR A 57 25.83 -2.67 -7.21
C TYR A 57 25.41 -2.51 -8.67
N LYS A 58 24.27 -3.12 -9.06
CA LYS A 58 23.77 -3.07 -10.43
C LYS A 58 23.33 -1.68 -10.85
N THR A 59 22.54 -1.00 -10.01
CA THR A 59 22.10 0.38 -10.28
C THR A 59 23.27 1.34 -10.47
N ILE A 60 24.31 1.23 -9.66
CA ILE A 60 25.53 2.03 -9.81
C ILE A 60 26.27 1.67 -11.11
N THR A 61 26.41 0.37 -11.41
CA THR A 61 27.09 -0.12 -12.61
C THR A 61 26.38 0.30 -13.89
N TYR A 62 25.05 0.20 -13.91
CA TYR A 62 24.21 0.62 -15.04
C TYR A 62 24.06 2.15 -15.12
N LYS A 63 24.45 2.87 -14.07
CA LYS A 63 24.23 4.33 -13.92
C LYS A 63 22.75 4.70 -14.06
N ASP A 64 21.87 3.84 -13.56
CA ASP A 64 20.43 3.95 -13.71
C ASP A 64 19.71 3.57 -12.42
N PHE A 65 19.38 4.56 -11.60
CA PHE A 65 18.71 4.38 -10.30
C PHE A 65 17.21 4.14 -10.43
N THR A 66 16.65 4.17 -11.64
CA THR A 66 15.28 3.77 -11.94
C THR A 66 15.18 2.30 -12.38
N TRP A 67 16.31 1.63 -12.65
CA TRP A 67 16.38 0.30 -13.25
C TRP A 67 15.46 -0.71 -12.55
N ALA A 68 15.56 -0.85 -11.23
CA ALA A 68 14.76 -1.83 -10.48
C ALA A 68 13.24 -1.56 -10.53
N TRP A 69 12.83 -0.34 -10.84
CA TRP A 69 11.44 0.11 -10.80
C TRP A 69 10.72 0.06 -12.16
N LYS A 70 11.46 -0.01 -13.26
CA LYS A 70 10.93 0.19 -14.64
C LYS A 70 9.71 -0.64 -14.99
N ASN A 71 9.67 -1.90 -14.54
CA ASN A 71 8.60 -2.82 -14.91
C ASN A 71 7.34 -2.68 -14.03
N ILE A 72 7.44 -1.97 -12.90
CA ILE A 72 6.34 -1.82 -11.94
C ILE A 72 5.92 -0.36 -11.73
N ALA A 73 6.72 0.61 -12.17
CA ALA A 73 6.47 2.04 -11.91
C ALA A 73 5.06 2.48 -12.35
N SER A 74 4.62 2.10 -13.54
CA SER A 74 3.28 2.47 -14.03
C SER A 74 2.13 1.95 -13.17
N ILE A 75 2.32 0.81 -12.50
CA ILE A 75 1.35 0.27 -11.54
C ILE A 75 1.38 1.13 -10.27
N LEU A 76 2.57 1.41 -9.74
CA LEU A 76 2.74 2.20 -8.52
C LEU A 76 2.22 3.63 -8.69
N GLU A 77 2.53 4.29 -9.81
CA GLU A 77 2.02 5.62 -10.16
C GLU A 77 0.49 5.67 -10.39
N SER A 78 -0.16 4.51 -10.61
CA SER A 78 -1.63 4.45 -10.79
C SER A 78 -2.39 4.59 -9.47
N GLY A 79 -1.72 4.55 -8.33
CA GLY A 79 -2.31 4.80 -7.01
C GLY A 79 -2.49 6.29 -6.75
N ASP A 80 -3.52 6.64 -5.98
CA ASP A 80 -3.64 7.99 -5.40
C ASP A 80 -2.67 8.17 -4.22
N ILE A 81 -2.31 7.06 -3.56
CA ILE A 81 -1.27 6.99 -2.54
C ILE A 81 -0.49 5.68 -2.74
N THR A 82 0.83 5.78 -2.83
CA THR A 82 1.73 4.61 -2.92
C THR A 82 2.63 4.53 -1.69
N VAL A 83 2.55 3.40 -0.98
CA VAL A 83 3.27 3.11 0.26
C VAL A 83 4.24 1.97 0.04
N ILE A 84 5.47 2.11 0.54
CA ILE A 84 6.49 1.06 0.51
C ILE A 84 7.08 0.78 1.90
N ASN A 85 7.56 -0.44 2.14
CA ASN A 85 8.51 -0.73 3.21
C ASN A 85 9.93 -0.57 2.67
N LEU A 86 10.63 0.51 3.06
CA LEU A 86 12.04 0.71 2.69
C LEU A 86 12.93 0.09 3.78
N GLU A 87 13.49 -1.07 3.48
CA GLU A 87 14.18 -1.91 4.46
C GLU A 87 15.71 -1.82 4.34
N SER A 88 16.20 -0.65 4.04
CA SER A 88 17.61 -0.29 4.17
C SER A 88 17.80 1.22 4.21
N PRO A 89 18.79 1.75 4.94
CA PRO A 89 19.11 3.17 4.87
C PRO A 89 19.69 3.56 3.50
N LEU A 90 19.38 4.80 3.09
CA LEU A 90 19.96 5.44 1.90
C LEU A 90 21.06 6.40 2.33
N LEU A 91 22.29 6.16 1.89
CA LEU A 91 23.48 6.88 2.37
C LEU A 91 24.25 7.54 1.24
N SER A 92 24.90 8.68 1.54
CA SER A 92 25.84 9.34 0.62
C SER A 92 27.09 8.51 0.37
N ASN A 93 27.48 7.69 1.34
CA ASN A 93 28.68 6.86 1.31
C ASN A 93 28.36 5.42 1.65
N CYS A 94 27.42 4.80 0.92
CA CYS A 94 27.14 3.38 1.05
C CYS A 94 28.25 2.57 0.40
N PRO A 95 28.88 1.61 1.10
CA PRO A 95 29.83 0.68 0.50
C PRO A 95 29.18 -0.15 -0.60
N ILE A 96 29.88 -0.32 -1.71
CA ILE A 96 29.43 -1.20 -2.79
C ILE A 96 29.78 -2.64 -2.41
N THR A 97 28.78 -3.45 -2.13
CA THR A 97 28.91 -4.88 -1.81
C THR A 97 27.81 -5.66 -2.50
N ASN A 98 27.98 -6.96 -2.63
CA ASN A 98 26.97 -7.89 -3.15
C ASN A 98 26.63 -9.02 -2.15
N ASP A 99 27.13 -8.94 -0.92
CA ASP A 99 26.89 -9.90 0.15
C ASP A 99 26.76 -9.21 1.53
N GLY A 100 26.55 -10.00 2.58
CA GLY A 100 26.44 -9.55 3.96
C GLY A 100 25.00 -9.20 4.39
N PHE A 101 24.86 -8.86 5.68
CA PHE A 101 23.56 -8.57 6.32
C PHE A 101 23.47 -7.13 6.87
N ILE A 102 24.48 -6.29 6.61
CA ILE A 102 24.45 -4.87 6.92
C ILE A 102 24.12 -4.14 5.62
N PHE A 103 22.86 -3.70 5.51
CA PHE A 103 22.33 -3.14 4.28
C PHE A 103 22.47 -1.62 4.24
N CYS A 104 22.80 -1.10 3.08
CA CYS A 104 22.53 0.28 2.68
C CYS A 104 22.39 0.38 1.16
N GLY A 105 21.69 1.39 0.70
CA GLY A 105 21.64 1.83 -0.69
C GLY A 105 22.33 3.19 -0.87
N ASP A 106 22.84 3.46 -2.06
CA ASP A 106 23.30 4.80 -2.44
C ASP A 106 22.09 5.76 -2.37
N LYS A 107 22.28 6.97 -1.85
CA LYS A 107 21.22 7.96 -1.73
C LYS A 107 20.47 8.26 -3.03
N ARG A 108 21.10 8.01 -4.19
CA ARG A 108 20.49 8.21 -5.50
C ARG A 108 19.35 7.24 -5.79
N HIS A 109 19.18 6.16 -5.01
CA HIS A 109 17.98 5.33 -5.09
C HIS A 109 16.68 6.12 -4.87
N ILE A 110 16.78 7.32 -4.28
CA ILE A 110 15.65 8.25 -4.20
C ILE A 110 15.08 8.61 -5.60
N GLU A 111 15.89 8.57 -6.65
CA GLU A 111 15.46 8.82 -8.03
C GLU A 111 14.46 7.73 -8.49
N GLY A 112 14.72 6.47 -8.10
CA GLY A 112 13.84 5.34 -8.37
C GLY A 112 12.52 5.42 -7.61
N LEU A 113 12.54 5.83 -6.33
CA LEU A 113 11.34 6.03 -5.54
C LEU A 113 10.45 7.13 -6.15
N VAL A 114 11.05 8.25 -6.53
CA VAL A 114 10.33 9.37 -7.19
C VAL A 114 9.78 8.93 -8.54
N TYR A 115 10.59 8.21 -9.33
CA TYR A 115 10.18 7.67 -10.64
C TYR A 115 8.99 6.71 -10.53
N ALA A 116 8.88 5.98 -9.43
CA ALA A 116 7.79 5.05 -9.17
C ALA A 116 6.58 5.69 -8.45
N GLY A 117 6.58 7.00 -8.23
CA GLY A 117 5.46 7.71 -7.61
C GLY A 117 5.26 7.36 -6.13
N VAL A 118 6.32 7.03 -5.40
CA VAL A 118 6.21 6.70 -3.96
C VAL A 118 5.83 7.94 -3.15
N ASP A 119 4.78 7.83 -2.36
CA ASP A 119 4.26 8.90 -1.48
C ASP A 119 4.68 8.74 -0.03
N VAL A 120 4.69 7.49 0.47
CA VAL A 120 4.97 7.17 1.87
C VAL A 120 5.99 6.04 1.94
N ALA A 121 7.04 6.22 2.72
CA ALA A 121 8.00 5.18 3.08
C ALA A 121 7.82 4.81 4.56
N THR A 122 7.53 3.54 4.83
CA THR A 122 7.57 2.98 6.18
C THR A 122 8.99 2.51 6.46
N LEU A 123 9.57 2.95 7.57
CA LEU A 123 10.96 2.70 7.94
C LEU A 123 11.12 1.87 9.22
N ALA A 124 10.03 1.50 9.89
CA ALA A 124 10.11 0.64 11.08
C ALA A 124 10.38 -0.82 10.68
N ASN A 125 11.64 -1.16 10.52
CA ASN A 125 12.11 -2.52 10.21
C ASN A 125 13.50 -2.77 10.82
N ASN A 126 13.96 -4.02 10.75
CA ASN A 126 15.21 -4.47 11.37
C ASN A 126 16.49 -4.07 10.62
N HIS A 127 16.39 -3.45 9.45
CA HIS A 127 17.57 -3.06 8.67
C HIS A 127 17.75 -1.55 8.51
N ILE A 128 16.74 -0.73 8.79
CA ILE A 128 16.89 0.72 8.67
C ILE A 128 17.98 1.27 9.59
N GLY A 129 18.18 0.64 10.75
CA GLY A 129 19.18 0.99 11.76
C GLY A 129 20.59 0.44 11.50
N ASN A 130 20.84 -0.25 10.38
CA ASN A 130 22.15 -0.90 10.10
C ASN A 130 23.34 0.06 10.14
N TYR A 131 23.12 1.36 9.98
CA TYR A 131 24.12 2.42 10.13
C TYR A 131 23.81 3.38 11.27
N GLY A 132 23.03 2.91 12.26
CA GLY A 132 22.62 3.66 13.46
C GLY A 132 21.77 4.88 13.16
N LYS A 133 21.48 5.69 14.20
CA LYS A 133 20.63 6.88 14.08
C LYS A 133 21.05 7.84 12.99
N LYS A 134 22.37 7.99 12.75
CA LYS A 134 22.89 8.86 11.69
C LYS A 134 22.45 8.40 10.30
N GLY A 135 22.45 7.08 10.04
CA GLY A 135 21.97 6.51 8.77
C GLY A 135 20.46 6.70 8.59
N ILE A 136 19.70 6.54 9.67
CA ILE A 136 18.27 6.82 9.70
C ILE A 136 18.00 8.28 9.34
N ASP A 137 18.66 9.23 10.05
CA ASP A 137 18.45 10.67 9.84
C ASP A 137 18.82 11.12 8.43
N GLU A 138 19.88 10.56 7.84
CA GLU A 138 20.28 10.82 6.47
C GLU A 138 19.20 10.34 5.49
N THR A 139 18.66 9.14 5.70
CA THR A 139 17.59 8.54 4.89
C THR A 139 16.32 9.38 4.96
N VAL A 140 15.85 9.70 6.16
CA VAL A 140 14.65 10.54 6.38
C VAL A 140 14.80 11.90 5.67
N LYS A 141 15.97 12.53 5.80
CA LYS A 141 16.27 13.79 5.13
C LYS A 141 16.16 13.68 3.60
N PHE A 142 16.69 12.60 2.99
CA PHE A 142 16.61 12.40 1.54
C PHE A 142 15.16 12.18 1.09
N LEU A 143 14.40 11.32 1.77
CA LEU A 143 13.01 11.05 1.45
C LEU A 143 12.16 12.32 1.52
N ARG A 144 12.22 13.04 2.63
CA ARG A 144 11.47 14.29 2.83
C ARG A 144 11.86 15.39 1.85
N SER A 145 13.14 15.45 1.43
CA SER A 145 13.59 16.43 0.42
C SER A 145 12.95 16.24 -0.95
N ARG A 146 12.34 15.09 -1.19
CA ARG A 146 11.64 14.73 -2.44
C ARG A 146 10.13 14.62 -2.28
N GLY A 147 9.59 15.05 -1.14
CA GLY A 147 8.15 15.02 -0.86
C GLY A 147 7.61 13.66 -0.49
N ILE A 148 8.49 12.68 -0.19
CA ILE A 148 8.09 11.37 0.33
C ILE A 148 7.94 11.49 1.84
N ASP A 149 6.73 11.22 2.35
CA ASP A 149 6.47 11.19 3.77
C ASP A 149 7.04 9.93 4.41
N VAL A 150 7.41 10.03 5.67
CA VAL A 150 8.07 8.95 6.43
C VAL A 150 7.27 8.64 7.68
N THR A 151 7.12 7.37 8.01
CA THR A 151 6.59 6.91 9.30
C THR A 151 7.39 5.74 9.84
N GLY A 152 7.24 5.47 11.15
CA GLY A 152 7.98 4.41 11.83
C GLY A 152 9.34 4.87 12.38
N ILE A 153 9.61 6.18 12.38
CA ILE A 153 10.78 6.81 12.97
C ILE A 153 10.32 7.89 13.92
N ASP A 154 10.91 7.92 15.13
CA ASP A 154 10.66 8.91 16.19
C ASP A 154 9.15 9.08 16.51
N GLU A 155 8.36 8.00 16.38
CA GLU A 155 6.92 7.95 16.64
C GLU A 155 6.09 8.92 15.76
N GLU A 156 6.63 9.38 14.64
CA GLU A 156 5.95 10.31 13.73
C GLU A 156 5.02 9.59 12.77
N PRO A 157 3.71 9.95 12.72
CA PRO A 157 2.79 9.47 11.70
C PRO A 157 2.99 10.20 10.36
N ALA A 158 2.68 9.54 9.25
CA ALA A 158 2.47 10.20 7.97
C ALA A 158 0.97 10.41 7.73
N ILE A 159 0.59 11.53 7.11
CA ILE A 159 -0.81 11.83 6.76
C ILE A 159 -0.87 12.35 5.33
N ARG A 160 -1.64 11.68 4.46
CA ARG A 160 -1.93 12.10 3.11
C ARG A 160 -3.42 12.42 2.95
N VAL A 161 -3.73 13.35 2.07
CA VAL A 161 -5.12 13.73 1.78
C VAL A 161 -5.42 13.43 0.32
N VAL A 162 -6.42 12.60 0.08
CA VAL A 162 -6.94 12.26 -1.25
C VAL A 162 -8.46 12.38 -1.24
N ASN A 163 -9.04 13.09 -2.21
CA ASN A 163 -10.50 13.31 -2.30
C ASN A 163 -11.14 13.77 -0.99
N LYS A 164 -10.44 14.63 -0.20
CA LYS A 164 -10.78 15.11 1.14
C LYS A 164 -10.70 14.04 2.26
N ILE A 165 -10.33 12.82 1.95
CA ILE A 165 -10.08 11.75 2.93
C ILE A 165 -8.66 11.90 3.45
N ARG A 166 -8.50 11.96 4.75
CA ARG A 166 -7.21 11.94 5.44
C ARG A 166 -6.82 10.50 5.71
N ALA A 167 -5.85 9.98 4.99
CA ALA A 167 -5.25 8.67 5.23
C ALA A 167 -4.02 8.84 6.14
N GLY A 168 -4.05 8.22 7.30
CA GLY A 168 -2.94 8.21 8.26
C GLY A 168 -2.19 6.89 8.23
N PHE A 169 -0.87 6.97 8.44
CA PHE A 169 0.04 5.83 8.41
C PHE A 169 0.90 5.82 9.67
N LEU A 170 0.95 4.66 10.31
CA LEU A 170 1.91 4.32 11.36
C LEU A 170 2.70 3.09 10.93
N ALA A 171 3.91 2.93 11.46
CA ALA A 171 4.69 1.71 11.20
C ALA A 171 5.44 1.28 12.46
N TYR A 172 5.56 -0.04 12.68
CA TYR A 172 6.24 -0.62 13.83
C TYR A 172 7.08 -1.85 13.43
N ASN A 173 8.18 -2.02 14.14
CA ASN A 173 9.07 -3.16 14.02
C ASN A 173 8.93 -4.09 15.24
N ASP A 174 8.69 -5.40 14.99
CA ASP A 174 8.64 -6.48 16.02
C ASP A 174 9.84 -7.45 15.86
N ILE A 175 10.88 -7.07 15.12
CA ILE A 175 12.01 -7.94 14.76
C ILE A 175 13.32 -7.47 15.38
N GLY A 176 14.07 -8.42 15.95
CA GLY A 176 15.40 -8.15 16.50
C GLY A 176 15.37 -7.43 17.84
N ALA A 177 16.16 -6.39 17.98
CA ALA A 177 16.23 -5.56 19.18
C ALA A 177 15.71 -4.16 18.89
N LYS A 178 15.19 -3.50 19.94
CA LYS A 178 14.76 -2.09 19.83
C LYS A 178 15.95 -1.20 19.48
N GLU A 179 15.86 -0.49 18.39
CA GLU A 179 16.85 0.47 17.92
C GLU A 179 16.42 1.91 18.20
N GLU A 180 17.39 2.79 18.44
CA GLU A 180 17.12 4.20 18.70
C GLU A 180 16.48 4.86 17.48
N GLY A 181 15.35 5.52 17.71
CA GLY A 181 14.60 6.24 16.69
C GLY A 181 13.67 5.35 15.83
N VAL A 182 13.74 4.02 15.94
CA VAL A 182 12.82 3.10 15.22
C VAL A 182 11.60 2.80 16.10
N SER A 183 10.40 2.99 15.57
CA SER A 183 9.15 2.70 16.27
C SER A 183 9.01 1.19 16.51
N TRP A 184 9.02 0.81 17.79
CA TRP A 184 8.98 -0.58 18.23
C TRP A 184 7.55 -1.03 18.52
N ALA A 185 7.26 -2.31 18.26
CA ALA A 185 5.94 -2.92 18.50
C ALA A 185 5.67 -3.19 20.00
N ASP A 186 5.73 -2.13 20.80
CA ASP A 186 5.28 -2.10 22.20
C ASP A 186 3.78 -1.79 22.24
N THR A 187 2.97 -2.70 22.74
CA THR A 187 1.51 -2.59 22.69
C THR A 187 0.97 -1.36 23.41
N SER A 188 1.61 -0.90 24.48
CA SER A 188 1.18 0.29 25.20
C SER A 188 1.45 1.59 24.43
N VAL A 189 2.59 1.64 23.71
CA VAL A 189 2.94 2.73 22.81
C VAL A 189 2.04 2.72 21.59
N MET A 190 1.89 1.57 20.96
CA MET A 190 1.04 1.39 19.77
C MET A 190 -0.40 1.81 20.03
N GLU A 191 -1.01 1.36 21.14
CA GLU A 191 -2.38 1.72 21.50
C GLU A 191 -2.55 3.23 21.62
N ARG A 192 -1.65 3.89 22.32
CA ARG A 192 -1.66 5.36 22.48
C ARG A 192 -1.59 6.07 21.12
N GLU A 193 -0.62 5.70 20.27
CA GLU A 193 -0.40 6.35 18.98
C GLU A 193 -1.54 6.10 17.98
N ILE A 194 -2.06 4.87 17.94
CA ILE A 194 -3.21 4.52 17.12
C ILE A 194 -4.43 5.34 17.55
N GLN A 195 -4.73 5.45 18.85
CA GLN A 195 -5.85 6.22 19.36
C GLN A 195 -5.69 7.72 19.13
N GLU A 196 -4.47 8.25 19.29
CA GLU A 196 -4.18 9.66 19.03
C GLU A 196 -4.33 10.02 17.55
N LEU A 197 -3.84 9.15 16.64
CA LEU A 197 -3.95 9.39 15.20
C LEU A 197 -5.37 9.14 14.69
N ARG A 198 -6.10 8.14 15.25
CA ARG A 198 -7.48 7.83 14.88
C ARG A 198 -8.40 9.05 14.91
N ASN A 199 -8.20 9.94 15.87
CA ASN A 199 -9.00 11.16 16.00
C ASN A 199 -8.66 12.26 14.99
N LYS A 200 -7.59 12.09 14.20
CA LYS A 200 -7.08 13.08 13.24
C LYS A 200 -7.28 12.67 11.78
N VAL A 201 -7.61 11.39 11.53
CA VAL A 201 -7.67 10.82 10.18
C VAL A 201 -8.98 10.08 9.92
N ASP A 202 -9.29 9.86 8.67
CA ASP A 202 -10.51 9.20 8.24
C ASP A 202 -10.27 7.71 7.99
N VAL A 203 -9.09 7.34 7.47
CA VAL A 203 -8.59 5.97 7.31
C VAL A 203 -7.23 5.85 7.99
N LEU A 204 -7.05 4.83 8.84
CA LEU A 204 -5.80 4.56 9.56
C LEU A 204 -5.19 3.23 9.10
N VAL A 205 -4.01 3.30 8.50
CA VAL A 205 -3.22 2.18 8.04
C VAL A 205 -2.02 1.97 8.94
N VAL A 206 -1.79 0.73 9.39
CA VAL A 206 -0.61 0.36 10.17
C VAL A 206 0.26 -0.60 9.36
N SER A 207 1.53 -0.25 9.17
CA SER A 207 2.53 -1.13 8.57
C SER A 207 3.31 -1.86 9.65
N MET A 208 3.55 -3.16 9.45
CA MET A 208 4.27 -4.01 10.40
C MET A 208 5.44 -4.71 9.73
N SER A 209 6.61 -4.63 10.33
CA SER A 209 7.74 -5.53 10.08
C SER A 209 7.74 -6.58 11.19
N TRP A 210 7.37 -7.83 10.87
CA TRP A 210 7.06 -8.87 11.86
C TRP A 210 7.20 -10.30 11.33
N GLY A 211 7.15 -11.26 12.27
CA GLY A 211 7.08 -12.69 11.94
C GLY A 211 8.46 -13.32 11.74
N GLU A 212 8.46 -14.53 11.22
CA GLU A 212 9.66 -15.31 10.94
C GLU A 212 9.96 -15.28 9.45
N GLU A 213 11.23 -15.07 9.09
CA GLU A 213 11.67 -15.13 7.71
C GLU A 213 11.38 -16.52 7.10
N TYR A 214 11.05 -16.51 5.80
CA TYR A 214 10.89 -17.71 4.96
C TYR A 214 9.78 -18.66 5.42
N THR A 215 8.72 -18.08 5.99
CA THR A 215 7.52 -18.82 6.38
C THR A 215 6.29 -18.29 5.66
N ALA A 216 5.47 -19.21 5.13
CA ALA A 216 4.21 -18.87 4.46
C ALA A 216 3.02 -18.74 5.42
N THR A 217 3.20 -19.10 6.70
CA THR A 217 2.12 -19.09 7.70
C THR A 217 2.41 -18.04 8.77
N PRO A 218 1.48 -17.13 9.04
CA PRO A 218 1.64 -16.16 10.11
C PRO A 218 1.79 -16.83 11.48
N SER A 219 2.76 -16.37 12.27
CA SER A 219 2.98 -16.81 13.63
C SER A 219 1.83 -16.43 14.57
N ALA A 220 1.76 -17.05 15.75
CA ALA A 220 0.78 -16.66 16.78
C ALA A 220 0.96 -15.19 17.19
N ARG A 221 2.22 -14.72 17.27
CA ARG A 221 2.55 -13.33 17.62
C ARG A 221 2.06 -12.34 16.57
N GLN A 222 2.22 -12.64 15.28
CA GLN A 222 1.67 -11.80 14.21
C GLN A 222 0.14 -11.66 14.33
N LYS A 223 -0.57 -12.76 14.58
CA LYS A 223 -2.04 -12.76 14.74
C LYS A 223 -2.48 -11.96 15.97
N GLU A 224 -1.80 -12.15 17.10
CA GLU A 224 -2.07 -11.40 18.33
C GLU A 224 -1.91 -9.90 18.11
N LEU A 225 -0.78 -9.48 17.54
CA LEU A 225 -0.55 -8.07 17.22
C LEU A 225 -1.54 -7.51 16.20
N ALA A 226 -1.86 -8.29 15.16
CA ALA A 226 -2.82 -7.87 14.14
C ALA A 226 -4.19 -7.55 14.74
N HIS A 227 -4.71 -8.47 15.55
CA HIS A 227 -6.00 -8.28 16.21
C HIS A 227 -5.94 -7.10 17.17
N PHE A 228 -4.87 -6.99 17.98
CA PHE A 228 -4.65 -5.86 18.88
C PHE A 228 -4.65 -4.51 18.15
N ILE A 229 -3.96 -4.39 17.01
CA ILE A 229 -3.90 -3.17 16.20
C ILE A 229 -5.29 -2.77 15.68
N ILE A 230 -6.06 -3.73 15.17
CA ILE A 230 -7.44 -3.49 14.72
C ILE A 230 -8.34 -3.09 15.88
N ASP A 231 -8.25 -3.78 17.01
CA ASP A 231 -9.03 -3.48 18.23
C ASP A 231 -8.70 -2.10 18.80
N SER A 232 -7.45 -1.63 18.62
CA SER A 232 -7.00 -0.29 19.01
C SER A 232 -7.52 0.83 18.10
N GLY A 233 -8.05 0.49 16.90
CA GLY A 233 -8.70 1.47 16.01
C GLY A 233 -8.13 1.60 14.60
N ALA A 234 -7.20 0.74 14.18
CA ALA A 234 -6.72 0.71 12.80
C ALA A 234 -7.79 0.16 11.83
N ASP A 235 -7.76 0.65 10.59
CA ASP A 235 -8.68 0.20 9.53
C ASP A 235 -8.06 -0.86 8.63
N PHE A 236 -6.72 -0.92 8.56
CA PHE A 236 -6.01 -1.76 7.62
C PHE A 236 -4.57 -2.03 8.08
N ILE A 237 -4.08 -3.25 7.83
CA ILE A 237 -2.70 -3.63 8.17
C ILE A 237 -1.95 -4.10 6.93
N LEU A 238 -0.73 -3.55 6.75
CA LEU A 238 0.25 -3.92 5.72
C LEU A 238 1.44 -4.61 6.40
N GLY A 239 1.61 -5.90 6.17
CA GLY A 239 2.71 -6.69 6.74
C GLY A 239 3.87 -6.88 5.77
N ASN A 240 5.10 -6.92 6.34
CA ASN A 240 6.37 -7.08 5.67
C ASN A 240 7.34 -7.89 6.55
N HIS A 241 8.55 -8.18 6.08
CA HIS A 241 9.66 -8.90 6.72
C HIS A 241 9.74 -10.40 6.43
N PRO A 242 8.69 -11.25 6.38
CA PRO A 242 8.88 -12.68 6.14
C PRO A 242 9.59 -13.01 4.82
N HIS A 243 9.71 -12.06 3.89
CA HIS A 243 10.26 -12.21 2.54
C HIS A 243 9.54 -13.25 1.67
N TRP A 244 8.55 -13.92 2.23
CA TRP A 244 7.60 -14.78 1.57
C TRP A 244 6.19 -14.19 1.69
N ILE A 245 5.36 -14.45 0.69
CA ILE A 245 3.96 -14.04 0.72
C ILE A 245 3.24 -14.84 1.82
N GLN A 246 2.53 -14.13 2.68
CA GLN A 246 1.66 -14.72 3.70
C GLN A 246 0.18 -14.42 3.42
N PRO A 247 -0.78 -15.17 4.00
CA PRO A 247 -2.20 -15.00 3.75
C PRO A 247 -2.73 -13.62 4.14
N VAL A 248 -3.95 -13.37 3.68
CA VAL A 248 -4.79 -12.26 4.12
C VAL A 248 -5.82 -12.77 5.11
N GLU A 249 -6.10 -12.00 6.15
CA GLU A 249 -7.19 -12.24 7.09
C GLU A 249 -8.17 -11.07 7.03
N VAL A 250 -9.47 -11.37 7.24
CA VAL A 250 -10.49 -10.35 7.50
C VAL A 250 -10.94 -10.51 8.94
N TYR A 251 -10.56 -9.56 9.79
CA TYR A 251 -10.92 -9.52 11.20
C TYR A 251 -11.79 -8.30 11.48
N GLN A 252 -12.97 -8.49 12.07
CA GLN A 252 -13.98 -7.44 12.30
C GLN A 252 -14.29 -6.58 11.06
N GLY A 253 -14.27 -7.19 9.87
CA GLY A 253 -14.50 -6.50 8.60
C GLY A 253 -13.33 -5.65 8.11
N LYS A 254 -12.18 -5.70 8.78
CA LYS A 254 -10.92 -5.03 8.40
C LYS A 254 -9.94 -6.03 7.79
N TYR A 255 -9.15 -5.57 6.82
CA TYR A 255 -8.17 -6.41 6.14
C TYR A 255 -6.80 -6.37 6.81
N ILE A 256 -6.22 -7.54 6.98
CA ILE A 256 -4.87 -7.77 7.49
C ILE A 256 -4.10 -8.50 6.41
N VAL A 257 -3.12 -7.86 5.78
CA VAL A 257 -2.17 -8.51 4.88
C VAL A 257 -0.95 -8.86 5.70
N TYR A 258 -0.70 -10.15 5.93
CA TYR A 258 0.38 -10.58 6.82
C TYR A 258 1.78 -10.38 6.23
N ALA A 259 1.98 -10.62 4.93
CA ALA A 259 3.18 -10.24 4.21
C ALA A 259 2.96 -10.20 2.69
N HIS A 260 3.56 -9.20 2.04
CA HIS A 260 3.53 -9.03 0.58
C HIS A 260 4.68 -9.76 -0.13
N GLY A 261 5.65 -10.35 0.62
CA GLY A 261 6.88 -10.91 0.05
C GLY A 261 7.87 -9.84 -0.39
N ASN A 262 8.80 -10.18 -1.29
CA ASN A 262 9.78 -9.25 -1.80
C ASN A 262 9.29 -8.54 -3.07
N THR A 263 9.56 -7.24 -3.17
CA THR A 263 9.34 -6.49 -4.41
C THR A 263 10.67 -6.12 -5.09
N ILE A 264 11.62 -5.52 -4.36
CA ILE A 264 12.97 -5.22 -4.86
C ILE A 264 13.97 -5.73 -3.83
N PHE A 265 14.60 -6.85 -4.11
CA PHE A 265 15.64 -7.44 -3.28
C PHE A 265 16.46 -8.47 -4.07
N ASP A 266 17.66 -8.80 -3.62
CA ASP A 266 18.56 -9.73 -4.30
C ASP A 266 18.55 -11.17 -3.75
N GLN A 267 17.52 -11.55 -3.00
CA GLN A 267 17.37 -12.91 -2.48
C GLN A 267 16.95 -13.91 -3.58
N MET A 268 17.92 -14.43 -4.31
CA MET A 268 17.68 -15.31 -5.47
C MET A 268 17.78 -16.81 -5.16
N TRP A 269 17.93 -17.20 -3.87
CA TRP A 269 18.26 -18.57 -3.47
C TRP A 269 17.02 -19.50 -3.30
N SER A 270 15.80 -18.98 -3.28
CA SER A 270 14.58 -19.79 -3.34
C SER A 270 13.56 -19.21 -4.32
N GLU A 271 12.62 -20.02 -4.78
CA GLU A 271 11.55 -19.53 -5.64
C GLU A 271 10.61 -18.58 -4.88
N GLU A 272 10.37 -18.84 -3.61
CA GLU A 272 9.46 -18.07 -2.78
C GLU A 272 10.02 -16.68 -2.47
N THR A 273 11.34 -16.52 -2.28
CA THR A 273 11.97 -15.21 -2.05
C THR A 273 12.02 -14.31 -3.28
N LYS A 274 11.81 -14.89 -4.47
CA LYS A 274 11.69 -14.15 -5.73
C LYS A 274 10.26 -13.65 -6.00
N LYS A 275 9.28 -14.14 -5.25
CA LYS A 275 7.86 -13.80 -5.39
C LYS A 275 7.47 -12.67 -4.46
N GLY A 276 6.63 -11.79 -4.96
CA GLY A 276 5.97 -10.75 -4.19
C GLY A 276 4.62 -10.39 -4.79
N VAL A 277 3.86 -9.59 -4.07
CA VAL A 277 2.62 -9.01 -4.57
C VAL A 277 2.61 -7.50 -4.36
N ILE A 278 2.14 -6.78 -5.36
CA ILE A 278 1.73 -5.39 -5.20
C ILE A 278 0.25 -5.41 -4.87
N GLY A 279 -0.10 -4.92 -3.69
CA GLY A 279 -1.50 -4.78 -3.26
C GLY A 279 -2.09 -3.50 -3.81
N LYS A 280 -3.25 -3.59 -4.45
CA LYS A 280 -4.07 -2.46 -4.90
C LYS A 280 -5.39 -2.47 -4.16
N TYR A 281 -5.60 -1.47 -3.33
CA TYR A 281 -6.71 -1.37 -2.40
C TYR A 281 -7.57 -0.17 -2.76
N THR A 282 -8.79 -0.41 -3.25
CA THR A 282 -9.70 0.66 -3.66
C THR A 282 -10.69 0.98 -2.55
N PHE A 283 -10.75 2.22 -2.18
CA PHE A 283 -11.67 2.77 -1.18
C PHE A 283 -12.76 3.61 -1.84
N SER A 284 -13.93 3.61 -1.24
CA SER A 284 -14.98 4.60 -1.49
C SER A 284 -15.24 5.36 -0.19
N GLY A 285 -14.82 6.62 -0.14
CA GLY A 285 -14.71 7.33 1.13
C GLY A 285 -13.76 6.57 2.07
N MET A 286 -14.24 6.20 3.26
CA MET A 286 -13.46 5.46 4.27
C MET A 286 -13.56 3.93 4.12
N ARG A 287 -14.40 3.43 3.21
CA ARG A 287 -14.67 1.99 3.10
C ARG A 287 -13.83 1.35 2.01
N LEU A 288 -13.06 0.33 2.35
CA LEU A 288 -12.39 -0.55 1.38
C LEU A 288 -13.47 -1.34 0.61
N ILE A 289 -13.46 -1.24 -0.72
CA ILE A 289 -14.46 -1.84 -1.61
C ILE A 289 -13.88 -2.87 -2.57
N ASN A 290 -12.57 -2.84 -2.81
CA ASN A 290 -11.90 -3.82 -3.65
C ASN A 290 -10.46 -4.03 -3.18
N VAL A 291 -10.00 -5.29 -3.28
CA VAL A 291 -8.62 -5.71 -3.02
C VAL A 291 -8.15 -6.52 -4.21
N GLU A 292 -7.06 -6.12 -4.81
CA GLU A 292 -6.40 -6.79 -5.92
C GLU A 292 -4.93 -7.02 -5.56
N PHE A 293 -4.43 -8.22 -5.80
CA PHE A 293 -3.01 -8.55 -5.66
C PHE A 293 -2.42 -8.81 -7.04
N ILE A 294 -1.42 -8.01 -7.40
CA ILE A 294 -0.70 -8.09 -8.66
C ILE A 294 0.59 -8.87 -8.40
N PRO A 295 0.71 -10.11 -8.90
CA PRO A 295 1.88 -10.94 -8.66
C PRO A 295 3.12 -10.36 -9.32
N THR A 296 4.23 -10.41 -8.60
CA THR A 296 5.54 -9.99 -9.10
C THR A 296 6.57 -11.09 -8.88
N TYR A 297 7.59 -11.11 -9.74
CA TYR A 297 8.69 -12.06 -9.66
C TYR A 297 10.01 -11.35 -9.93
N ILE A 298 10.94 -11.46 -9.01
CA ILE A 298 12.26 -10.83 -9.11
C ILE A 298 13.13 -11.65 -10.06
N GLU A 299 13.62 -10.97 -11.09
CA GLU A 299 14.67 -11.48 -11.97
C GLU A 299 15.95 -10.68 -11.77
N ASP A 300 17.06 -11.24 -12.18
CA ASP A 300 18.35 -10.55 -12.29
C ASP A 300 18.76 -9.78 -11.03
N TYR A 301 18.54 -10.37 -9.82
CA TYR A 301 18.97 -9.78 -8.55
C TYR A 301 18.38 -8.39 -8.25
N GLY A 302 17.09 -8.23 -8.42
CA GLY A 302 16.40 -7.05 -7.88
C GLY A 302 15.44 -6.32 -8.82
N GLN A 303 15.30 -6.75 -10.08
CA GLN A 303 14.29 -6.18 -10.97
C GLN A 303 13.03 -7.06 -10.99
N PRO A 304 11.92 -6.63 -10.42
CA PRO A 304 10.66 -7.37 -10.50
C PRO A 304 10.07 -7.26 -11.91
N LYS A 305 9.38 -8.31 -12.33
CA LYS A 305 8.41 -8.29 -13.43
C LYS A 305 7.02 -8.63 -12.91
N VAL A 306 6.01 -8.10 -13.56
CA VAL A 306 4.61 -8.45 -13.30
C VAL A 306 4.29 -9.78 -13.96
N LEU A 307 3.57 -10.63 -13.25
CA LEU A 307 3.05 -11.90 -13.76
C LEU A 307 1.51 -11.81 -13.91
N GLU A 308 0.95 -12.61 -14.81
CA GLU A 308 -0.52 -12.75 -14.91
C GLU A 308 -1.07 -13.53 -13.69
N GLN A 309 -0.30 -14.51 -13.20
CA GLN A 309 -0.60 -15.33 -12.01
C GLN A 309 0.68 -16.02 -11.52
N PHE A 310 0.65 -16.58 -10.31
CA PHE A 310 1.70 -17.48 -9.81
C PHE A 310 1.49 -18.89 -10.29
#